data_a36b50ab46e5b39877487d809d25194d
#
_entry.id   a36b50ab46e5b39877487d809d25194d
#
_cell.length_a   1.000
_cell.length_b   1.000
_cell.length_c   1.000
_cell.angle_alpha   90.00
_cell.angle_beta   90.00
_cell.angle_gamma   90.00
#
_symmetry.space_group_name_H-M   'P 1'
#
loop_
_entity.id
_entity.type
_entity.pdbx_description
1 polymer ?
#
loop_
_entity_poly.entity_id
_entity_poly.type
_entity_poly.pdbx_seq_one_letter_code
_entity_poly.pdbx_strand_id
1 'polypeptide(L)'
;MNLIEKATIRHYHQHRIAAYQNGTVEALGWRAKASQVKRFEVIATVGDLNGLTLLDVGCGYGDLKEYLDLSYSDFTYIGIDQMPEFISDAKKRYSGCSATYFFQTDFTAVDFPEVDYVIASGALGYRCQNPDFHFEMIRKMYTAAGQAVAFNMLDAAASLIMICLSDKTLIR
;
A
#
# COMPACT_ATOMS: atom_id res chain seq x y z
N MET A 1 -0.14 -0.48 -16.53
CA MET A 1 -1.59 -0.07 -16.41
C MET A 1 -1.84 1.11 -17.34
N ASN A 2 -2.83 1.03 -18.21
CA ASN A 2 -3.15 2.08 -19.18
C ASN A 2 -4.01 3.22 -18.56
N LEU A 3 -4.23 4.29 -19.33
CA LEU A 3 -4.96 5.47 -18.85
C LEU A 3 -6.42 5.17 -18.47
N ILE A 4 -7.09 4.29 -19.23
CA ILE A 4 -8.50 3.93 -18.98
C ILE A 4 -8.62 3.14 -17.68
N GLU A 5 -7.72 2.18 -17.44
CA GLU A 5 -7.68 1.40 -16.20
C GLU A 5 -7.46 2.29 -14.97
N LYS A 6 -6.53 3.24 -15.07
CA LYS A 6 -6.28 4.23 -14.00
C LYS A 6 -7.50 5.10 -13.74
N ALA A 7 -8.15 5.60 -14.79
CA ALA A 7 -9.38 6.39 -14.68
C ALA A 7 -10.52 5.58 -14.05
N THR A 8 -10.64 4.29 -14.39
CA THR A 8 -11.65 3.38 -13.82
C THR A 8 -11.44 3.19 -12.32
N ILE A 9 -10.20 2.99 -11.87
CA ILE A 9 -9.88 2.86 -10.44
C ILE A 9 -10.20 4.15 -9.70
N ARG A 10 -9.83 5.30 -10.25
CA ARG A 10 -10.15 6.61 -9.64
C ARG A 10 -11.66 6.83 -9.54
N HIS A 11 -12.41 6.55 -10.60
CA HIS A 11 -13.87 6.65 -10.60
C HIS A 11 -14.52 5.71 -9.57
N TYR A 12 -14.02 4.47 -9.48
CA TYR A 12 -14.46 3.51 -8.47
C TYR A 12 -14.32 4.09 -7.06
N HIS A 13 -13.15 4.61 -6.69
CA HIS A 13 -12.94 5.18 -5.36
C HIS A 13 -13.74 6.46 -5.12
N GLN A 14 -13.87 7.34 -6.12
CA GLN A 14 -14.70 8.53 -6.01
C GLN A 14 -16.17 8.17 -5.73
N HIS A 15 -16.70 7.17 -6.41
CA HIS A 15 -18.05 6.67 -6.14
C HIS A 15 -18.17 6.10 -4.72
N ARG A 16 -17.17 5.37 -4.24
CA ARG A 16 -17.17 4.83 -2.88
C ARG A 16 -17.06 5.93 -1.82
N ILE A 17 -16.23 6.93 -2.01
CA ILE A 17 -16.15 8.12 -1.13
C ILE A 17 -17.55 8.79 -1.03
N ALA A 18 -18.23 8.97 -2.15
CA ALA A 18 -19.56 9.56 -2.17
C ALA A 18 -20.60 8.68 -1.45
N ALA A 19 -20.50 7.36 -1.55
CA ALA A 19 -21.45 6.41 -0.95
C ALA A 19 -21.21 6.16 0.55
N TYR A 20 -19.95 6.14 1.02
CA TYR A 20 -19.59 5.68 2.37
C TYR A 20 -18.91 6.73 3.23
N GLN A 21 -18.82 7.95 2.77
CA GLN A 21 -18.05 9.05 3.36
C GLN A 21 -16.52 8.85 3.26
N ASN A 22 -15.82 9.97 3.11
CA ASN A 22 -14.36 9.98 3.11
C ASN A 22 -13.83 9.59 4.50
N GLY A 23 -12.70 8.89 4.55
CA GLY A 23 -12.09 8.42 5.81
C GLY A 23 -12.58 7.06 6.31
N THR A 24 -13.52 6.40 5.62
CA THR A 24 -14.01 5.07 6.01
C THR A 24 -13.26 3.96 5.27
N VAL A 25 -13.20 2.77 5.88
CA VAL A 25 -12.58 1.59 5.26
C VAL A 25 -13.36 1.11 4.03
N GLU A 26 -14.67 1.37 4.01
CA GLU A 26 -15.54 1.09 2.88
C GLU A 26 -15.18 1.99 1.68
N ALA A 27 -14.82 3.25 1.88
CA ALA A 27 -14.35 4.14 0.82
C ALA A 27 -13.05 3.62 0.15
N LEU A 28 -12.17 2.97 0.92
CA LEU A 28 -10.99 2.27 0.41
C LEU A 28 -11.32 0.98 -0.35
N GLY A 29 -12.55 0.48 -0.28
CA GLY A 29 -12.96 -0.77 -0.93
C GLY A 29 -13.00 -1.99 -0.01
N TRP A 30 -12.68 -1.85 1.26
CA TRP A 30 -12.80 -2.95 2.22
C TRP A 30 -14.25 -3.22 2.58
N ARG A 31 -14.55 -4.49 2.89
CA ARG A 31 -15.89 -4.89 3.36
C ARG A 31 -16.11 -4.57 4.83
N ALA A 32 -15.03 -4.64 5.63
CA ALA A 32 -15.05 -4.38 7.06
C ALA A 32 -13.63 -4.08 7.57
N LYS A 33 -13.51 -3.30 8.63
CA LYS A 33 -12.24 -2.99 9.32
C LYS A 33 -11.50 -4.26 9.74
N ALA A 34 -12.19 -5.27 10.26
CA ALA A 34 -11.58 -6.54 10.66
C ALA A 34 -10.87 -7.27 9.50
N SER A 35 -11.40 -7.17 8.30
CA SER A 35 -10.78 -7.74 7.10
C SER A 35 -9.48 -7.02 6.69
N GLN A 36 -9.42 -5.71 6.90
CA GLN A 36 -8.22 -4.90 6.69
C GLN A 36 -7.17 -5.22 7.75
N VAL A 37 -7.56 -5.23 9.04
CA VAL A 37 -6.67 -5.50 10.18
C VAL A 37 -5.99 -6.87 10.06
N LYS A 38 -6.73 -7.91 9.69
CA LYS A 38 -6.12 -9.25 9.47
C LYS A 38 -4.98 -9.25 8.45
N ARG A 39 -5.05 -8.37 7.43
CA ARG A 39 -3.96 -8.23 6.47
C ARG A 39 -2.78 -7.47 7.05
N PHE A 40 -3.05 -6.47 7.87
CA PHE A 40 -2.01 -5.74 8.58
C PHE A 40 -1.27 -6.62 9.59
N GLU A 41 -1.98 -7.49 10.32
CA GLU A 41 -1.37 -8.48 11.22
C GLU A 41 -0.30 -9.31 10.53
N VAL A 42 -0.59 -9.84 9.34
CA VAL A 42 0.38 -10.66 8.60
C VAL A 42 1.48 -9.79 7.97
N ILE A 43 1.15 -8.62 7.42
CA ILE A 43 2.15 -7.71 6.86
C ILE A 43 3.13 -7.24 7.93
N ALA A 44 2.67 -6.96 9.15
CA ALA A 44 3.52 -6.53 10.26
C ALA A 44 4.53 -7.59 10.71
N THR A 45 4.40 -8.86 10.27
CA THR A 45 5.40 -9.90 10.51
C THR A 45 6.62 -9.81 9.58
N VAL A 46 6.68 -8.82 8.70
CA VAL A 46 7.78 -8.65 7.74
C VAL A 46 9.14 -8.48 8.42
N GLY A 47 9.18 -7.90 9.61
CA GLY A 47 10.38 -7.67 10.40
C GLY A 47 10.20 -6.58 11.45
N ASP A 48 11.27 -6.28 12.18
CA ASP A 48 11.32 -5.13 13.09
C ASP A 48 11.50 -3.85 12.26
N LEU A 49 10.63 -2.86 12.48
CA LEU A 49 10.66 -1.59 11.75
C LEU A 49 11.42 -0.48 12.47
N ASN A 50 11.82 -0.66 13.73
CA ASN A 50 12.48 0.39 14.49
C ASN A 50 13.81 0.81 13.84
N GLY A 51 13.98 2.13 13.68
CA GLY A 51 15.13 2.76 13.01
C GLY A 51 15.14 2.63 11.49
N LEU A 52 14.07 2.11 10.86
CA LEU A 52 14.03 1.76 9.45
C LEU A 52 13.03 2.64 8.66
N THR A 53 13.12 2.56 7.36
CA THR A 53 12.25 3.30 6.43
C THR A 53 11.31 2.32 5.70
N LEU A 54 10.02 2.63 5.73
CA LEU A 54 8.94 1.88 5.10
C LEU A 54 8.29 2.70 3.97
N LEU A 55 8.16 2.12 2.79
CA LEU A 55 7.30 2.62 1.70
C LEU A 55 5.99 1.82 1.66
N ASP A 56 4.85 2.49 1.84
CA ASP A 56 3.51 1.91 1.68
C ASP A 56 2.90 2.33 0.34
N VAL A 57 2.76 1.36 -0.56
CA VAL A 57 2.27 1.54 -1.93
C VAL A 57 0.76 1.33 -1.97
N GLY A 58 0.01 2.38 -2.29
CA GLY A 58 -1.45 2.40 -2.18
C GLY A 58 -1.89 2.58 -0.72
N CYS A 59 -1.30 3.54 -0.02
CA CYS A 59 -1.44 3.73 1.42
C CYS A 59 -2.86 4.14 1.88
N GLY A 60 -3.73 4.58 0.96
CA GLY A 60 -5.05 5.09 1.31
C GLY A 60 -4.98 6.24 2.31
N TYR A 61 -5.70 6.12 3.41
CA TYR A 61 -5.72 7.10 4.52
C TYR A 61 -4.55 6.93 5.52
N GLY A 62 -3.61 6.01 5.27
CA GLY A 62 -2.53 5.69 6.20
C GLY A 62 -2.96 4.75 7.34
N ASP A 63 -3.99 3.93 7.13
CA ASP A 63 -4.48 3.00 8.18
C ASP A 63 -3.43 1.96 8.59
N LEU A 64 -2.52 1.58 7.67
CA LEU A 64 -1.39 0.71 8.02
C LEU A 64 -0.43 1.41 8.99
N LYS A 65 -0.16 2.71 8.80
CA LYS A 65 0.65 3.51 9.73
C LYS A 65 0.06 3.49 11.14
N GLU A 66 -1.26 3.74 11.26
CA GLU A 66 -1.97 3.67 12.55
C GLU A 66 -1.80 2.30 13.23
N TYR A 67 -1.88 1.23 12.44
CA TYR A 67 -1.71 -0.12 12.95
C TYR A 67 -0.26 -0.39 13.41
N LEU A 68 0.73 0.04 12.66
CA LEU A 68 2.15 -0.16 12.98
C LEU A 68 2.58 0.65 14.20
N ASP A 69 1.99 1.82 14.44
CA ASP A 69 2.26 2.64 15.62
C ASP A 69 1.86 1.98 16.95
N LEU A 70 1.08 0.91 16.91
CA LEU A 70 0.78 0.10 18.11
C LEU A 70 1.99 -0.71 18.57
N SER A 71 2.95 -0.98 17.69
CA SER A 71 4.08 -1.87 17.98
C SER A 71 5.45 -1.19 17.78
N TYR A 72 5.52 -0.14 16.96
CA TYR A 72 6.76 0.53 16.57
C TYR A 72 6.63 2.03 16.79
N SER A 73 7.66 2.66 17.36
CA SER A 73 7.67 4.10 17.67
C SER A 73 8.75 4.89 16.92
N ASP A 74 9.74 4.22 16.36
CA ASP A 74 10.90 4.85 15.71
C ASP A 74 11.09 4.26 14.31
N PHE A 75 10.29 4.74 13.34
CA PHE A 75 10.46 4.40 11.94
C PHE A 75 10.00 5.53 11.03
N THR A 76 10.60 5.63 9.86
CA THR A 76 10.16 6.55 8.80
C THR A 76 9.10 5.88 7.94
N TYR A 77 7.94 6.52 7.82
CA TYR A 77 6.85 6.04 6.97
C TYR A 77 6.66 6.96 5.77
N ILE A 78 6.65 6.36 4.58
CA ILE A 78 6.39 7.04 3.31
C ILE A 78 5.17 6.36 2.67
N GLY A 79 4.03 7.06 2.65
CA GLY A 79 2.81 6.58 2.00
C GLY A 79 2.62 7.22 0.62
N ILE A 80 2.32 6.40 -0.39
CA ILE A 80 1.99 6.88 -1.74
C ILE A 80 0.65 6.33 -2.20
N ASP A 81 -0.19 7.19 -2.79
CA ASP A 81 -1.48 6.81 -3.38
C ASP A 81 -1.83 7.75 -4.54
N GLN A 82 -2.62 7.28 -5.51
CA GLN A 82 -3.07 8.09 -6.64
C GLN A 82 -4.29 8.97 -6.32
N MET A 83 -5.03 8.65 -5.25
CA MET A 83 -6.26 9.35 -4.89
C MET A 83 -5.95 10.61 -4.06
N PRO A 84 -6.25 11.82 -4.57
CA PRO A 84 -5.98 13.07 -3.85
C PRO A 84 -6.78 13.17 -2.55
N GLU A 85 -8.00 12.64 -2.52
CA GLU A 85 -8.87 12.64 -1.33
C GLU A 85 -8.24 11.85 -0.19
N PHE A 86 -7.67 10.66 -0.50
CA PHE A 86 -7.01 9.81 0.49
C PHE A 86 -5.77 10.48 1.06
N ILE A 87 -4.91 11.01 0.20
CA ILE A 87 -3.68 11.70 0.60
C ILE A 87 -3.96 12.98 1.38
N SER A 88 -5.00 13.74 0.99
CA SER A 88 -5.41 14.94 1.74
C SER A 88 -5.78 14.59 3.18
N ASP A 89 -6.55 13.53 3.39
CA ASP A 89 -6.98 13.10 4.72
C ASP A 89 -5.83 12.47 5.52
N ALA A 90 -4.99 11.65 4.88
CA ALA A 90 -3.79 11.11 5.50
C ALA A 90 -2.87 12.23 6.02
N LYS A 91 -2.60 13.25 5.20
CA LYS A 91 -1.80 14.42 5.62
C LYS A 91 -2.40 15.18 6.81
N LYS A 92 -3.73 15.31 6.87
CA LYS A 92 -4.40 15.94 8.02
C LYS A 92 -4.28 15.06 9.27
N ARG A 93 -4.53 13.75 9.14
CA ARG A 93 -4.47 12.77 10.25
C ARG A 93 -3.09 12.76 10.90
N TYR A 94 -2.04 12.82 10.10
CA TYR A 94 -0.64 12.71 10.57
C TYR A 94 0.13 14.04 10.56
N SER A 95 -0.55 15.19 10.55
CA SER A 95 0.07 16.51 10.46
C SER A 95 1.06 16.84 11.59
N GLY A 96 0.92 16.20 12.74
CA GLY A 96 1.83 16.35 13.90
C GLY A 96 2.89 15.25 14.03
N CYS A 97 2.92 14.27 13.13
CA CYS A 97 3.83 13.13 13.21
C CYS A 97 5.14 13.44 12.48
N SER A 98 6.26 13.41 13.20
CA SER A 98 7.59 13.44 12.59
C SER A 98 7.83 12.14 11.81
N ALA A 99 8.75 12.18 10.85
CA ALA A 99 9.15 11.01 10.03
C ALA A 99 7.96 10.28 9.34
N THR A 100 6.87 11.01 9.03
CA THR A 100 5.69 10.46 8.35
C THR A 100 5.32 11.34 7.16
N TYR A 101 5.37 10.79 5.95
CA TYR A 101 5.23 11.52 4.71
C TYR A 101 4.20 10.87 3.79
N PHE A 102 3.35 11.68 3.14
CA PHE A 102 2.35 11.22 2.19
C PHE A 102 2.47 11.97 0.86
N PHE A 103 2.51 11.22 -0.24
CA PHE A 103 2.62 11.80 -1.58
C PHE A 103 1.51 11.28 -2.48
N GLN A 104 0.81 12.22 -3.13
CA GLN A 104 -0.11 11.87 -4.20
C GLN A 104 0.70 11.56 -5.45
N THR A 105 0.69 10.31 -5.88
CA THR A 105 1.38 9.90 -7.10
C THR A 105 0.80 8.62 -7.68
N ASP A 106 1.00 8.44 -8.98
CA ASP A 106 0.74 7.18 -9.66
C ASP A 106 1.94 6.24 -9.47
N PHE A 107 1.85 5.32 -8.52
CA PHE A 107 2.92 4.38 -8.21
C PHE A 107 3.32 3.46 -9.38
N THR A 108 2.50 3.37 -10.44
CA THR A 108 2.86 2.61 -11.65
C THR A 108 3.81 3.37 -12.58
N ALA A 109 3.89 4.69 -12.44
CA ALA A 109 4.62 5.59 -13.34
C ALA A 109 5.89 6.21 -12.74
N VAL A 110 6.02 6.24 -11.39
CA VAL A 110 7.17 6.84 -10.71
C VAL A 110 8.17 5.77 -10.25
N ASP A 111 9.44 6.12 -10.16
CA ASP A 111 10.43 5.27 -9.51
C ASP A 111 10.26 5.33 -7.99
N PHE A 112 10.54 4.22 -7.32
CA PHE A 112 10.49 4.15 -5.86
C PHE A 112 11.86 4.55 -5.29
N PRO A 113 11.88 5.29 -4.16
CA PRO A 113 13.11 5.52 -3.43
C PRO A 113 13.65 4.19 -2.86
N GLU A 114 14.95 4.12 -2.65
CA GLU A 114 15.54 3.02 -1.87
C GLU A 114 15.11 3.16 -0.41
N VAL A 115 14.51 2.10 0.13
CA VAL A 115 13.99 2.03 1.50
C VAL A 115 14.27 0.65 2.08
N ASP A 116 14.10 0.47 3.39
CA ASP A 116 14.30 -0.84 4.01
C ASP A 116 13.18 -1.81 3.66
N TYR A 117 11.95 -1.38 3.78
CA TYR A 117 10.75 -2.19 3.51
C TYR A 117 9.84 -1.53 2.48
N VAL A 118 9.27 -2.34 1.59
CA VAL A 118 8.18 -1.92 0.70
C VAL A 118 6.95 -2.79 0.94
N ILE A 119 5.82 -2.15 1.23
CA ILE A 119 4.56 -2.84 1.51
C ILE A 119 3.49 -2.40 0.50
N ALA A 120 2.60 -3.32 0.15
CA ALA A 120 1.39 -3.01 -0.62
C ALA A 120 0.20 -3.82 -0.08
N SER A 121 -0.70 -3.17 0.65
CA SER A 121 -1.90 -3.82 1.18
C SER A 121 -3.15 -3.45 0.36
N GLY A 122 -3.60 -4.38 -0.49
CA GLY A 122 -4.78 -4.22 -1.33
C GLY A 122 -4.56 -3.44 -2.63
N ALA A 123 -3.42 -2.79 -2.82
CA ALA A 123 -3.14 -1.97 -4.01
C ALA A 123 -2.95 -2.80 -5.30
N LEU A 124 -2.54 -4.06 -5.19
CA LEU A 124 -2.32 -4.97 -6.32
C LEU A 124 -3.57 -5.79 -6.70
N GLY A 125 -4.74 -5.49 -6.15
CA GLY A 125 -5.97 -6.25 -6.41
C GLY A 125 -6.74 -5.86 -7.67
N TYR A 126 -6.30 -4.85 -8.41
CA TYR A 126 -7.00 -4.38 -9.60
C TYR A 126 -6.63 -5.18 -10.86
N ARG A 127 -7.64 -5.47 -11.68
CA ARG A 127 -7.43 -6.11 -12.98
C ARG A 127 -6.67 -5.16 -13.92
N CYS A 128 -5.70 -5.71 -14.64
CA CYS A 128 -4.93 -5.02 -15.66
C CYS A 128 -4.91 -5.86 -16.95
N GLN A 129 -5.00 -5.21 -18.10
CA GLN A 129 -4.90 -5.89 -19.41
C GLN A 129 -3.47 -6.39 -19.70
N ASN A 130 -2.46 -5.71 -19.15
CA ASN A 130 -1.09 -6.22 -19.22
C ASN A 130 -0.96 -7.44 -18.31
N PRO A 131 -0.72 -8.65 -18.84
CA PRO A 131 -0.59 -9.87 -18.03
C PRO A 131 0.62 -9.84 -17.11
N ASP A 132 1.66 -9.07 -17.44
CA ASP A 132 2.90 -8.97 -16.68
C ASP A 132 2.86 -7.87 -15.60
N PHE A 133 1.78 -7.11 -15.52
CA PHE A 133 1.67 -5.95 -14.62
C PHE A 133 2.03 -6.27 -13.17
N HIS A 134 1.50 -7.36 -12.63
CA HIS A 134 1.76 -7.73 -11.24
C HIS A 134 3.22 -8.09 -11.02
N PHE A 135 3.83 -8.83 -11.93
CA PHE A 135 5.26 -9.17 -11.87
C PHE A 135 6.15 -7.94 -12.00
N GLU A 136 5.81 -7.01 -12.90
CA GLU A 136 6.52 -5.73 -13.04
C GLU A 136 6.47 -4.92 -11.75
N MET A 137 5.29 -4.83 -11.11
CA MET A 137 5.11 -4.12 -9.84
C MET A 137 5.85 -4.79 -8.69
N ILE A 138 5.75 -6.12 -8.55
CA ILE A 138 6.47 -6.86 -7.53
C ILE A 138 7.99 -6.69 -7.71
N ARG A 139 8.50 -6.79 -8.93
CA ARG A 139 9.92 -6.56 -9.22
C ARG A 139 10.35 -5.14 -8.86
N LYS A 140 9.54 -4.13 -9.18
CA LYS A 140 9.80 -2.73 -8.84
C LYS A 140 9.87 -2.53 -7.33
N MET A 141 8.92 -3.08 -6.57
CA MET A 141 8.91 -3.07 -5.11
C MET A 141 10.17 -3.75 -4.55
N TYR A 142 10.51 -4.92 -5.09
CA TYR A 142 11.67 -5.69 -4.66
C TYR A 142 13.01 -4.99 -4.94
N THR A 143 13.11 -4.28 -6.08
CA THR A 143 14.31 -3.50 -6.40
C THR A 143 14.53 -2.35 -5.43
N ALA A 144 13.45 -1.71 -4.97
CA ALA A 144 13.51 -0.58 -4.04
C ALA A 144 13.73 -1.00 -2.57
N ALA A 145 13.36 -2.24 -2.20
CA ALA A 145 13.47 -2.72 -0.82
C ALA A 145 14.89 -3.17 -0.49
N GLY A 146 15.45 -2.64 0.59
CA GLY A 146 16.76 -3.05 1.12
C GLY A 146 16.69 -4.39 1.87
N GLN A 147 15.60 -4.65 2.58
CA GLN A 147 15.43 -5.81 3.45
C GLN A 147 14.31 -6.73 2.97
N ALA A 148 13.05 -6.25 2.87
CA ALA A 148 11.95 -7.10 2.47
C ALA A 148 10.82 -6.37 1.75
N VAL A 149 10.01 -7.14 1.02
CA VAL A 149 8.75 -6.73 0.41
C VAL A 149 7.63 -7.57 1.00
N ALA A 150 6.53 -6.92 1.41
CA ALA A 150 5.31 -7.62 1.81
C ALA A 150 4.12 -7.08 1.02
N PHE A 151 3.30 -7.95 0.46
CA PHE A 151 2.09 -7.55 -0.23
C PHE A 151 1.00 -8.59 -0.11
N ASN A 152 -0.23 -8.17 -0.33
CA ASN A 152 -1.36 -9.08 -0.47
C ASN A 152 -2.10 -8.81 -1.79
N MET A 153 -2.63 -9.87 -2.36
CA MET A 153 -3.47 -9.85 -3.54
C MET A 153 -4.50 -10.97 -3.49
N LEU A 154 -5.51 -10.91 -4.33
CA LEU A 154 -6.45 -12.00 -4.52
C LEU A 154 -5.97 -12.85 -5.69
N ASP A 155 -6.05 -14.17 -5.54
CA ASP A 155 -5.88 -15.11 -6.64
C ASP A 155 -7.13 -15.16 -7.54
N ALA A 156 -7.08 -15.97 -8.61
CA ALA A 156 -8.20 -16.14 -9.54
C ALA A 156 -9.46 -16.74 -8.89
N ALA A 157 -9.32 -17.43 -7.76
CA ALA A 157 -10.43 -17.98 -6.96
C ALA A 157 -10.91 -17.01 -5.87
N ALA A 158 -10.45 -15.75 -5.89
CA ALA A 158 -10.67 -14.73 -4.88
C ALA A 158 -10.14 -15.10 -3.48
N SER A 159 -9.16 -16.00 -3.41
CA SER A 159 -8.43 -16.33 -2.19
C SER A 159 -7.34 -15.29 -1.93
N LEU A 160 -7.13 -14.97 -0.66
CA LEU A 160 -6.07 -14.03 -0.28
C LEU A 160 -4.71 -14.71 -0.35
N ILE A 161 -3.80 -14.14 -1.14
CA ILE A 161 -2.39 -14.51 -1.14
C ILE A 161 -1.62 -13.41 -0.43
N MET A 162 -0.76 -13.80 0.51
CA MET A 162 0.18 -12.90 1.18
C MET A 162 1.58 -13.42 0.97
N ILE A 163 2.47 -12.55 0.54
CA ILE A 163 3.86 -12.89 0.22
C ILE A 163 4.76 -11.90 0.96
N CYS A 164 5.74 -12.45 1.67
CA CYS A 164 6.87 -11.70 2.22
C CYS A 164 8.15 -12.24 1.59
N LEU A 165 8.93 -11.39 0.94
CA LEU A 165 10.19 -11.73 0.30
C LEU A 165 11.31 -11.01 1.05
N SER A 166 12.13 -11.75 1.78
CA SER A 166 13.21 -11.21 2.63
C SER A 166 14.62 -11.48 2.12
N ASP A 167 14.78 -12.25 1.04
CA ASP A 167 16.10 -12.64 0.54
C ASP A 167 16.30 -12.22 -0.93
N LYS A 168 17.26 -11.31 -1.16
CA LYS A 168 17.62 -10.81 -2.51
C LYS A 168 18.24 -11.89 -3.42
N THR A 169 18.52 -13.07 -2.92
CA THR A 169 19.13 -14.16 -3.70
C THR A 169 18.12 -14.95 -4.53
N LEU A 170 16.82 -14.80 -4.31
CA LEU A 170 15.76 -15.61 -4.92
C LEU A 170 15.23 -15.13 -6.27
N ILE A 171 15.65 -13.96 -6.75
CA ILE A 171 15.23 -13.44 -8.07
C ILE A 171 16.47 -13.16 -8.92
N ARG A 172 17.01 -14.18 -9.54
CA ARG A 172 17.91 -14.08 -10.70
C ARG A 172 17.25 -14.67 -11.92
#